data_45fe67ebf8c5eb3b69edbdbcd124da05
#
_entry.id   45fe67ebf8c5eb3b69edbdbcd124da05
#
_cell.length_a   1.000
_cell.length_b   1.000
_cell.length_c   1.000
_cell.angle_alpha   90.00
_cell.angle_beta   90.00
_cell.angle_gamma   90.00
#
_symmetry.space_group_name_H-M   'P 1'
#
loop_
_entity.id
_entity.type
_entity.pdbx_description
1 polymer ?
#
loop_
_entity_poly.entity_id
_entity_poly.type
_entity_poly.pdbx_seq_one_letter_code
_entity_poly.pdbx_strand_id
1 'polypeptide(L)'
;MDSEESNIVSLKLYSGRDWVWETFVIRDCDFMYAYSHMKEWKASAPVLVKRNHRYELRISYEMANSKFPKFKKDKEVETVIGVDLGINTDAVCSVVHKDGTVTGQRFINHPVEKDRMYGLLNAIKKAQQNGNHKTPRLWRLANNYNETIAIKTAVEIVRFAMESKASVIVFEHLNMKKKKKGNKQKLSLWRKRDIQ
;
A
#
# COMPACT_ATOMS: atom_id res chain seq x y z
N MET A 1 -34.94 16.70 -0.13
CA MET A 1 -34.71 15.35 0.47
C MET A 1 -33.30 15.37 1.00
N ASP A 2 -33.24 15.46 2.28
CA ASP A 2 -32.11 16.00 3.03
C ASP A 2 -30.91 15.06 3.07
N SER A 3 -29.76 15.61 2.76
CA SER A 3 -28.45 14.96 2.69
C SER A 3 -27.82 14.64 4.06
N GLU A 4 -28.57 14.80 5.15
CA GLU A 4 -28.03 14.66 6.51
C GLU A 4 -28.03 13.24 7.08
N GLU A 5 -28.78 12.29 6.48
CA GLU A 5 -28.88 10.91 7.01
C GLU A 5 -27.81 9.92 6.50
N SER A 6 -26.95 10.33 5.59
CA SER A 6 -26.03 9.40 4.91
C SER A 6 -24.81 8.98 5.72
N ASN A 7 -24.52 9.64 6.84
CA ASN A 7 -23.29 9.45 7.62
C ASN A 7 -23.49 8.75 8.97
N ILE A 8 -24.65 8.07 9.14
CA ILE A 8 -24.99 7.39 10.39
C ILE A 8 -24.81 5.88 10.22
N VAL A 9 -24.13 5.24 11.19
CA VAL A 9 -24.02 3.79 11.27
C VAL A 9 -24.49 3.32 12.63
N SER A 10 -25.36 2.30 12.66
CA SER A 10 -25.77 1.62 13.89
C SER A 10 -25.02 0.29 14.03
N LEU A 11 -24.38 0.11 15.17
CA LEU A 11 -23.61 -1.08 15.50
C LEU A 11 -24.21 -1.76 16.73
N LYS A 12 -24.34 -3.07 16.69
CA LYS A 12 -24.71 -3.87 17.86
C LYS A 12 -23.45 -4.19 18.66
N LEU A 13 -23.31 -3.58 19.83
CA LEU A 13 -22.14 -3.70 20.70
C LEU A 13 -22.49 -4.38 22.01
N TYR A 14 -21.52 -5.13 22.57
CA TYR A 14 -21.68 -5.74 23.87
C TYR A 14 -21.31 -4.74 24.97
N SER A 15 -22.26 -4.38 25.84
CA SER A 15 -22.09 -3.40 26.91
C SER A 15 -21.35 -3.93 28.15
N GLY A 16 -21.02 -5.21 28.17
CA GLY A 16 -20.53 -5.93 29.37
C GLY A 16 -21.62 -6.74 30.07
N ARG A 17 -22.90 -6.47 29.77
CA ARG A 17 -24.06 -7.24 30.24
C ARG A 17 -24.94 -7.71 29.10
N ASP A 18 -25.31 -6.78 28.20
CA ASP A 18 -26.24 -7.03 27.11
C ASP A 18 -25.71 -6.51 25.77
N TRP A 19 -26.29 -6.99 24.68
CA TRP A 19 -26.08 -6.48 23.35
C TRP A 19 -27.00 -5.31 23.07
N VAL A 20 -26.44 -4.11 22.94
CA VAL A 20 -27.16 -2.86 22.67
C VAL A 20 -26.83 -2.31 21.30
N TRP A 21 -27.80 -1.62 20.69
CA TRP A 21 -27.57 -0.88 19.45
C TRP A 21 -27.12 0.54 19.78
N GLU A 22 -25.94 0.91 19.27
CA GLU A 22 -25.37 2.23 19.40
C GLU A 22 -25.23 2.87 18.03
N THR A 23 -25.54 4.17 17.94
CA THR A 23 -25.54 4.93 16.70
C THR A 23 -24.36 5.88 16.67
N PHE A 24 -23.61 5.85 15.58
CA PHE A 24 -22.39 6.63 15.38
C PHE A 24 -22.50 7.47 14.12
N VAL A 25 -22.01 8.71 14.20
CA VAL A 25 -21.82 9.56 13.04
C VAL A 25 -20.44 9.29 12.45
N ILE A 26 -20.38 8.92 11.18
CA ILE A 26 -19.13 8.70 10.45
C ILE A 26 -18.71 10.00 9.80
N ARG A 27 -17.42 10.33 9.87
CA ARG A 27 -16.87 11.49 9.16
C ARG A 27 -16.91 11.28 7.66
N ASP A 28 -17.20 12.35 6.98
CA ASP A 28 -17.46 12.47 5.55
C ASP A 28 -16.16 12.44 4.74
N CYS A 29 -15.48 11.34 4.61
CA CYS A 29 -14.27 11.30 3.78
C CYS A 29 -14.23 10.07 2.87
N ASP A 30 -13.71 8.98 3.40
CA ASP A 30 -13.38 7.83 2.55
C ASP A 30 -14.58 6.89 2.31
N PHE A 31 -15.54 6.85 3.24
CA PHE A 31 -16.68 5.95 3.17
C PHE A 31 -17.64 6.32 2.03
N MET A 32 -17.96 7.60 1.89
CA MET A 32 -18.87 8.08 0.84
C MET A 32 -18.29 7.86 -0.56
N TYR A 33 -17.00 8.07 -0.73
CA TYR A 33 -16.31 7.75 -1.98
C TYR A 33 -16.39 6.25 -2.27
N ALA A 34 -16.01 5.40 -1.33
CA ALA A 34 -16.06 3.97 -1.48
C ALA A 34 -17.48 3.46 -1.75
N TYR A 35 -18.48 3.95 -0.99
CA TYR A 35 -19.89 3.58 -1.15
C TYR A 35 -20.44 3.98 -2.52
N SER A 36 -20.14 5.19 -3.00
CA SER A 36 -20.62 5.67 -4.30
C SER A 36 -20.00 4.91 -5.48
N HIS A 37 -18.72 4.50 -5.37
CA HIS A 37 -18.00 3.81 -6.44
C HIS A 37 -18.12 2.27 -6.37
N MET A 38 -18.50 1.71 -5.22
CA MET A 38 -18.57 0.27 -4.99
C MET A 38 -19.99 -0.27 -4.82
N LYS A 39 -21.00 0.42 -5.37
CA LYS A 39 -22.42 0.01 -5.27
C LYS A 39 -22.71 -1.41 -5.74
N GLU A 40 -21.93 -1.91 -6.67
CA GLU A 40 -22.06 -3.27 -7.22
C GLU A 40 -21.28 -4.32 -6.44
N TRP A 41 -20.54 -3.92 -5.41
CA TRP A 41 -19.71 -4.81 -4.62
C TRP A 41 -20.48 -5.29 -3.39
N LYS A 42 -20.28 -6.53 -3.02
CA LYS A 42 -20.86 -7.09 -1.80
C LYS A 42 -20.02 -6.63 -0.59
N ALA A 43 -20.63 -5.84 0.29
CA ALA A 43 -20.01 -5.47 1.55
C ALA A 43 -20.01 -6.65 2.51
N SER A 44 -18.88 -6.91 3.15
CA SER A 44 -18.79 -7.85 4.27
C SER A 44 -19.27 -7.22 5.58
N ALA A 45 -19.44 -8.01 6.62
CA ALA A 45 -19.73 -7.49 7.94
C ALA A 45 -18.62 -6.52 8.40
N PRO A 46 -18.99 -5.35 8.93
CA PRO A 46 -18.02 -4.36 9.38
C PRO A 46 -17.27 -4.85 10.62
N VAL A 47 -16.00 -4.51 10.72
CA VAL A 47 -15.14 -4.82 11.87
C VAL A 47 -14.71 -3.52 12.55
N LEU A 48 -15.05 -3.40 13.85
CA LEU A 48 -14.61 -2.28 14.67
C LEU A 48 -13.21 -2.56 15.23
N VAL A 49 -12.26 -1.69 14.89
CA VAL A 49 -10.85 -1.82 15.29
C VAL A 49 -10.43 -0.62 16.13
N LYS A 50 -9.82 -0.87 17.27
CA LYS A 50 -9.19 0.18 18.10
C LYS A 50 -7.73 0.35 17.68
N ARG A 51 -7.36 1.55 17.24
CA ARG A 51 -5.99 1.89 16.86
C ARG A 51 -5.59 3.27 17.41
N ASN A 52 -4.53 3.33 18.20
CA ASN A 52 -3.98 4.59 18.74
C ASN A 52 -5.05 5.52 19.37
N HIS A 53 -5.88 5.01 20.28
CA HIS A 53 -6.97 5.74 20.95
C HIS A 53 -8.13 6.19 20.03
N ARG A 54 -8.18 5.71 18.79
CA ARG A 54 -9.29 5.93 17.86
C ARG A 54 -9.96 4.62 17.53
N TYR A 55 -11.24 4.68 17.19
CA TYR A 55 -11.97 3.55 16.66
C TYR A 55 -12.12 3.74 15.14
N GLU A 56 -11.83 2.69 14.39
CA GLU A 56 -11.96 2.62 12.94
C GLU A 56 -12.95 1.53 12.60
N LEU A 57 -13.96 1.86 11.79
CA LEU A 57 -14.85 0.87 11.20
C LEU A 57 -14.28 0.45 9.86
N ARG A 58 -13.95 -0.84 9.74
CA ARG A 58 -13.41 -1.41 8.50
C ARG A 58 -14.47 -2.25 7.83
N ILE A 59 -14.74 -1.94 6.56
CA ILE A 59 -15.69 -2.67 5.73
C ILE A 59 -14.91 -3.20 4.53
N SER A 60 -14.91 -4.53 4.36
CA SER A 60 -14.33 -5.15 3.17
C SER A 60 -15.39 -5.29 2.10
N TYR A 61 -15.03 -5.06 0.86
CA TYR A 61 -15.91 -5.21 -0.29
C TYR A 61 -15.41 -6.33 -1.18
N GLU A 62 -16.31 -7.19 -1.61
CA GLU A 62 -16.04 -8.30 -2.52
C GLU A 62 -16.74 -8.06 -3.85
N MET A 63 -16.01 -8.23 -4.94
CA MET A 63 -16.57 -8.26 -6.29
C MET A 63 -16.51 -9.69 -6.82
N ALA A 64 -17.59 -10.12 -7.46
CA ALA A 64 -17.60 -11.43 -8.11
C ALA A 64 -16.49 -11.53 -9.17
N ASN A 65 -15.73 -12.62 -9.15
CA ASN A 65 -14.63 -12.87 -10.12
C ASN A 65 -15.05 -12.72 -11.59
N SER A 66 -16.34 -12.94 -11.90
CA SER A 66 -16.90 -12.76 -13.25
C SER A 66 -16.91 -11.30 -13.72
N LYS A 67 -16.89 -10.32 -12.77
CA LYS A 67 -16.88 -8.88 -13.07
C LYS A 67 -15.46 -8.32 -13.26
N PHE A 68 -14.43 -9.03 -12.80
CA PHE A 68 -13.06 -8.64 -13.11
C PHE A 68 -12.78 -8.90 -14.58
N PRO A 69 -12.13 -7.97 -15.30
CA PRO A 69 -11.65 -8.26 -16.62
C PRO A 69 -10.73 -9.47 -16.51
N LYS A 70 -11.23 -10.65 -16.97
CA LYS A 70 -10.41 -11.84 -17.02
C LYS A 70 -9.22 -11.51 -17.92
N PHE A 71 -8.02 -11.68 -17.40
CA PHE A 71 -6.85 -11.74 -18.25
C PHE A 71 -7.13 -12.84 -19.30
N LYS A 72 -7.48 -12.42 -20.50
CA LYS A 72 -7.69 -13.36 -21.60
C LYS A 72 -6.32 -13.93 -21.92
N LYS A 73 -6.10 -15.20 -21.58
CA LYS A 73 -4.86 -15.93 -21.94
C LYS A 73 -4.53 -15.84 -23.41
N ASP A 74 -5.56 -15.62 -24.24
CA ASP A 74 -5.47 -15.56 -25.70
C ASP A 74 -5.19 -14.14 -26.24
N LYS A 75 -5.07 -13.13 -25.38
CA LYS A 75 -4.66 -11.81 -25.84
C LYS A 75 -3.14 -11.82 -26.01
N GLU A 76 -2.70 -11.73 -27.26
CA GLU A 76 -1.27 -11.55 -27.53
C GLU A 76 -0.74 -10.36 -26.74
N VAL A 77 0.25 -10.62 -25.89
CA VAL A 77 0.92 -9.59 -25.10
C VAL A 77 2.00 -9.02 -26.01
N GLU A 78 1.76 -7.83 -26.57
CA GLU A 78 2.71 -7.18 -27.48
C GLU A 78 3.80 -6.42 -26.71
N THR A 79 3.43 -5.85 -25.56
CA THR A 79 4.32 -4.99 -24.76
C THR A 79 4.16 -5.29 -23.28
N VAL A 80 5.28 -5.48 -22.59
CA VAL A 80 5.36 -5.69 -21.15
C VAL A 80 6.28 -4.65 -20.51
N ILE A 81 6.04 -4.32 -19.23
CA ILE A 81 7.00 -3.60 -18.41
C ILE A 81 7.73 -4.60 -17.53
N GLY A 82 9.02 -4.75 -17.75
CA GLY A 82 9.91 -5.45 -16.81
C GLY A 82 10.31 -4.50 -15.70
N VAL A 83 10.13 -4.91 -14.44
CA VAL A 83 10.45 -4.09 -13.26
C VAL A 83 11.48 -4.82 -12.39
N ASP A 84 12.61 -4.17 -12.19
CA ASP A 84 13.63 -4.55 -11.21
C ASP A 84 13.53 -3.60 -10.00
N LEU A 85 13.34 -4.15 -8.80
CA LEU A 85 13.21 -3.40 -7.55
C LEU A 85 14.54 -3.38 -6.79
N GLY A 86 15.04 -2.18 -6.50
CA GLY A 86 16.31 -1.98 -5.82
C GLY A 86 16.20 -1.24 -4.48
N ILE A 87 17.31 -1.18 -3.77
CA ILE A 87 17.42 -0.44 -2.50
C ILE A 87 17.91 0.99 -2.74
N ASN A 88 18.82 1.16 -3.67
CA ASN A 88 19.37 2.48 -4.00
C ASN A 88 18.50 3.23 -5.01
N THR A 89 18.14 2.59 -6.10
CA THR A 89 17.08 3.00 -7.01
C THR A 89 15.84 2.21 -6.65
N ASP A 90 14.70 2.86 -6.47
CA ASP A 90 13.48 2.19 -5.97
C ASP A 90 12.95 1.19 -6.97
N ALA A 91 12.95 1.56 -8.26
CA ALA A 91 12.65 0.67 -9.36
C ALA A 91 13.36 1.10 -10.65
N VAL A 92 13.70 0.13 -11.48
CA VAL A 92 14.08 0.31 -12.87
C VAL A 92 13.04 -0.40 -13.73
N CYS A 93 12.35 0.38 -14.58
CA CYS A 93 11.31 -0.13 -15.47
C CYS A 93 11.82 -0.15 -16.90
N SER A 94 11.59 -1.22 -17.64
CA SER A 94 11.97 -1.34 -19.04
C SER A 94 10.77 -1.77 -19.89
N VAL A 95 10.55 -1.08 -21.01
CA VAL A 95 9.51 -1.45 -21.99
C VAL A 95 10.08 -2.52 -22.91
N VAL A 96 9.50 -3.72 -22.87
CA VAL A 96 9.95 -4.86 -23.67
C VAL A 96 8.82 -5.29 -24.61
N HIS A 97 9.11 -5.41 -25.88
CA HIS A 97 8.20 -5.88 -26.92
C HIS A 97 8.33 -7.40 -27.15
N LYS A 98 7.32 -7.96 -27.81
CA LYS A 98 7.24 -9.41 -28.12
C LYS A 98 8.47 -9.93 -28.89
N ASP A 99 9.10 -9.09 -29.72
CA ASP A 99 10.31 -9.41 -30.46
C ASP A 99 11.61 -9.32 -29.65
N GLY A 100 11.50 -8.97 -28.34
CA GLY A 100 12.63 -8.77 -27.46
C GLY A 100 13.24 -7.36 -27.49
N THR A 101 12.73 -6.46 -28.32
CA THR A 101 13.22 -5.07 -28.39
C THR A 101 12.89 -4.30 -27.11
N VAL A 102 13.85 -3.56 -26.57
CA VAL A 102 13.68 -2.66 -25.44
C VAL A 102 13.63 -1.22 -25.97
N THR A 103 12.49 -0.54 -25.84
CA THR A 103 12.28 0.81 -26.43
C THR A 103 12.33 1.94 -25.43
N GLY A 104 12.23 1.67 -24.14
CA GLY A 104 12.27 2.72 -23.13
C GLY A 104 12.62 2.19 -21.75
N GLN A 105 13.24 3.08 -20.96
CA GLN A 105 13.56 2.79 -19.56
C GLN A 105 13.17 3.98 -18.68
N ARG A 106 12.77 3.69 -17.45
CA ARG A 106 12.53 4.69 -16.41
C ARG A 106 13.18 4.26 -15.11
N PHE A 107 13.96 5.16 -14.53
CA PHE A 107 14.53 5.03 -13.20
C PHE A 107 13.66 5.79 -12.21
N ILE A 108 13.12 5.09 -11.23
CA ILE A 108 12.26 5.65 -10.19
C ILE A 108 13.07 5.74 -8.90
N ASN A 109 13.14 6.94 -8.32
CA ASN A 109 13.89 7.17 -7.09
C ASN A 109 13.30 8.35 -6.30
N HIS A 110 13.23 8.22 -4.98
CA HIS A 110 12.68 9.22 -4.08
C HIS A 110 13.75 9.70 -3.08
N PRO A 111 14.76 10.46 -3.52
CA PRO A 111 15.90 10.84 -2.68
C PRO A 111 15.50 11.65 -1.45
N VAL A 112 14.55 12.58 -1.59
CA VAL A 112 14.12 13.44 -0.48
C VAL A 112 13.50 12.62 0.66
N GLU A 113 12.61 11.67 0.34
CA GLU A 113 11.99 10.78 1.31
C GLU A 113 13.03 9.85 1.95
N LYS A 114 13.97 9.35 1.15
CA LYS A 114 15.08 8.50 1.63
C LYS A 114 15.97 9.26 2.61
N ASP A 115 16.37 10.47 2.28
CA ASP A 115 17.22 11.29 3.16
C ASP A 115 16.53 11.58 4.49
N ARG A 116 15.23 11.92 4.46
CA ARG A 116 14.43 12.12 5.67
C ARG A 116 14.33 10.84 6.50
N MET A 117 14.05 9.70 5.86
CA MET A 117 14.03 8.40 6.52
C MET A 117 15.38 8.06 7.15
N TYR A 118 16.49 8.26 6.44
CA TYR A 118 17.83 8.00 6.97
C TYR A 118 18.19 8.93 8.12
N GLY A 119 17.80 10.20 8.08
CA GLY A 119 17.96 11.13 9.20
C GLY A 119 17.28 10.60 10.47
N LEU A 120 16.04 10.10 10.35
CA LEU A 120 15.32 9.47 11.47
C LEU A 120 16.01 8.21 11.98
N LEU A 121 16.49 7.34 11.09
CA LEU A 121 17.20 6.12 11.47
C LEU A 121 18.52 6.45 12.22
N ASN A 122 19.23 7.48 11.80
CA ASN A 122 20.41 7.96 12.48
C ASN A 122 20.08 8.53 13.87
N ALA A 123 18.97 9.27 14.00
CA ALA A 123 18.49 9.76 15.29
C ALA A 123 18.11 8.61 16.23
N ILE A 124 17.45 7.56 15.73
CA ILE A 124 17.15 6.34 16.49
C ILE A 124 18.45 5.67 16.96
N LYS A 125 19.41 5.48 16.06
CA LYS A 125 20.71 4.87 16.38
C LYS A 125 21.43 5.66 17.47
N LYS A 126 21.47 6.98 17.36
CA LYS A 126 22.10 7.87 18.36
C LYS A 126 21.39 7.79 19.72
N ALA A 127 20.05 7.77 19.73
CA ALA A 127 19.29 7.60 20.96
C ALA A 127 19.58 6.25 21.65
N GLN A 128 19.67 5.17 20.87
CA GLN A 128 19.99 3.83 21.36
C GLN A 128 21.42 3.77 21.95
N GLN A 129 22.39 4.42 21.31
CA GLN A 129 23.75 4.52 21.81
C GLN A 129 23.82 5.28 23.16
N ASN A 130 22.91 6.21 23.38
CA ASN A 130 22.79 6.96 24.64
C ASN A 130 21.87 6.25 25.67
N GLY A 131 21.59 4.96 25.49
CA GLY A 131 20.79 4.16 26.43
C GLY A 131 19.28 4.29 26.27
N ASN A 132 18.77 5.15 25.39
CA ASN A 132 17.34 5.26 25.13
C ASN A 132 16.90 4.28 24.02
N HIS A 133 16.48 3.10 24.42
CA HIS A 133 16.02 2.05 23.49
C HIS A 133 14.54 2.20 23.07
N LYS A 134 13.75 3.07 23.72
CA LYS A 134 12.34 3.26 23.45
C LYS A 134 12.09 4.55 22.63
N THR A 135 12.12 4.44 21.30
CA THR A 135 11.93 5.55 20.36
C THR A 135 10.72 5.35 19.43
N PRO A 136 9.50 5.07 19.96
CA PRO A 136 8.35 4.66 19.13
C PRO A 136 7.91 5.76 18.14
N ARG A 137 8.03 7.03 18.53
CA ARG A 137 7.69 8.16 17.65
C ARG A 137 8.60 8.24 16.44
N LEU A 138 9.92 8.10 16.64
CA LEU A 138 10.87 8.14 15.53
C LEU A 138 10.69 6.94 14.59
N TRP A 139 10.48 5.75 15.13
CA TRP A 139 10.17 4.55 14.34
C TRP A 139 8.91 4.71 13.51
N ARG A 140 7.84 5.27 14.09
CA ARG A 140 6.61 5.54 13.36
C ARG A 140 6.84 6.48 12.18
N LEU A 141 7.58 7.57 12.38
CA LEU A 141 7.89 8.51 11.31
C LEU A 141 8.75 7.88 10.21
N ALA A 142 9.78 7.12 10.58
CA ALA A 142 10.61 6.41 9.61
C ALA A 142 9.80 5.40 8.78
N ASN A 143 8.89 4.66 9.41
CA ASN A 143 7.99 3.74 8.72
C ASN A 143 7.01 4.45 7.78
N ASN A 144 6.50 5.63 8.14
CA ASN A 144 5.62 6.41 7.27
C ASN A 144 6.36 6.87 5.99
N TYR A 145 7.62 7.33 6.11
CA TYR A 145 8.40 7.66 4.91
C TYR A 145 8.66 6.43 4.04
N ASN A 146 8.98 5.30 4.67
CA ASN A 146 9.20 4.05 3.95
C ASN A 146 7.94 3.59 3.20
N GLU A 147 6.77 3.72 3.80
CA GLU A 147 5.47 3.45 3.17
C GLU A 147 5.18 4.43 2.02
N THR A 148 5.47 5.70 2.23
CA THR A 148 5.32 6.73 1.19
C THR A 148 6.18 6.44 -0.04
N ILE A 149 7.44 6.00 0.16
CA ILE A 149 8.33 5.59 -0.93
C ILE A 149 7.71 4.42 -1.71
N ALA A 150 7.24 3.38 -0.99
CA ALA A 150 6.64 2.21 -1.64
C ALA A 150 5.41 2.57 -2.48
N ILE A 151 4.49 3.37 -1.92
CA ILE A 151 3.28 3.81 -2.63
C ILE A 151 3.63 4.67 -3.86
N LYS A 152 4.52 5.66 -3.71
CA LYS A 152 4.95 6.50 -4.83
C LYS A 152 5.58 5.68 -5.95
N THR A 153 6.46 4.74 -5.59
CA THR A 153 7.11 3.84 -6.55
C THR A 153 6.08 3.02 -7.31
N ALA A 154 5.12 2.40 -6.61
CA ALA A 154 4.06 1.61 -7.25
C ALA A 154 3.22 2.46 -8.22
N VAL A 155 2.83 3.68 -7.82
CA VAL A 155 2.07 4.61 -8.66
C VAL A 155 2.85 4.99 -9.91
N GLU A 156 4.15 5.26 -9.80
CA GLU A 156 5.00 5.61 -10.94
C GLU A 156 5.21 4.44 -11.91
N ILE A 157 5.34 3.20 -11.40
CA ILE A 157 5.40 2.00 -12.23
C ILE A 157 4.13 1.85 -13.06
N VAL A 158 2.95 1.96 -12.42
CA VAL A 158 1.66 1.86 -13.10
C VAL A 158 1.50 2.98 -14.13
N ARG A 159 1.86 4.21 -13.78
CA ARG A 159 1.81 5.35 -14.71
C ARG A 159 2.68 5.09 -15.93
N PHE A 160 3.90 4.63 -15.74
CA PHE A 160 4.80 4.29 -16.85
C PHE A 160 4.25 3.17 -17.74
N ALA A 161 3.62 2.15 -17.13
CA ALA A 161 2.97 1.08 -17.89
C ALA A 161 1.80 1.61 -18.74
N MET A 162 0.99 2.52 -18.20
CA MET A 162 -0.12 3.15 -18.92
C MET A 162 0.38 4.04 -20.07
N GLU A 163 1.40 4.86 -19.84
CA GLU A 163 2.03 5.71 -20.86
C GLU A 163 2.61 4.87 -22.00
N SER A 164 3.21 3.73 -21.68
CA SER A 164 3.80 2.78 -22.63
C SER A 164 2.78 1.86 -23.28
N LYS A 165 1.48 1.99 -22.94
CA LYS A 165 0.39 1.10 -23.39
C LYS A 165 0.67 -0.39 -23.15
N ALA A 166 1.43 -0.71 -22.11
CA ALA A 166 1.76 -2.07 -21.76
C ALA A 166 0.56 -2.78 -21.14
N SER A 167 0.38 -4.05 -21.51
CA SER A 167 -0.73 -4.87 -21.01
C SER A 167 -0.39 -5.61 -19.72
N VAL A 168 0.90 -5.78 -19.42
CA VAL A 168 1.40 -6.59 -18.33
C VAL A 168 2.59 -5.90 -17.67
N ILE A 169 2.65 -5.97 -16.35
CA ILE A 169 3.81 -5.58 -15.55
C ILE A 169 4.42 -6.87 -14.97
N VAL A 170 5.69 -7.07 -15.18
CA VAL A 170 6.44 -8.25 -14.72
C VAL A 170 7.47 -7.83 -13.69
N PHE A 171 7.39 -8.38 -12.51
CA PHE A 171 8.35 -8.17 -11.43
C PHE A 171 9.32 -9.33 -11.31
N GLU A 172 10.54 -9.04 -10.90
CA GLU A 172 11.49 -10.04 -10.51
C GLU A 172 11.00 -10.84 -9.30
N HIS A 173 11.07 -12.17 -9.37
CA HIS A 173 10.75 -13.04 -8.23
C HIS A 173 11.90 -13.07 -7.22
N LEU A 174 11.87 -12.15 -6.25
CA LEU A 174 12.86 -12.06 -5.19
C LEU A 174 12.51 -12.98 -4.02
N ASN A 175 13.09 -14.17 -3.99
CA ASN A 175 12.94 -15.10 -2.86
C ASN A 175 13.83 -14.67 -1.70
N MET A 176 13.33 -13.77 -0.85
CA MET A 176 14.04 -13.32 0.36
C MET A 176 13.99 -14.42 1.42
N LYS A 177 15.03 -15.24 1.50
CA LYS A 177 15.22 -16.18 2.60
C LYS A 177 15.13 -15.48 3.96
N LYS A 178 14.65 -16.19 4.99
CA LYS A 178 14.51 -15.68 6.36
C LYS A 178 15.73 -14.87 6.79
N LYS A 179 15.48 -13.71 7.42
CA LYS A 179 16.50 -12.79 7.92
C LYS A 179 17.56 -13.55 8.72
N LYS A 180 18.80 -13.61 8.23
CA LYS A 180 19.93 -14.07 9.02
C LYS A 180 20.32 -12.96 10.01
N LYS A 181 20.72 -13.35 11.23
CA LYS A 181 21.25 -12.42 12.25
C LYS A 181 22.42 -11.63 11.61
N GLY A 182 22.33 -10.29 11.61
CA GLY A 182 23.36 -9.42 11.00
C GLY A 182 23.01 -8.79 9.65
N ASN A 183 21.80 -8.96 9.12
CA ASN A 183 21.38 -8.26 7.90
C ASN A 183 21.41 -6.75 8.10
N LYS A 184 21.96 -6.04 7.10
CA LYS A 184 21.99 -4.58 7.09
C LYS A 184 20.56 -4.01 7.23
N GLN A 185 20.40 -2.98 8.04
CA GLN A 185 19.11 -2.34 8.34
C GLN A 185 18.32 -1.94 7.08
N LYS A 186 19.02 -1.51 6.01
CA LYS A 186 18.40 -1.19 4.71
C LYS A 186 17.58 -2.34 4.14
N LEU A 187 18.09 -3.59 4.17
CA LEU A 187 17.36 -4.77 3.69
C LEU A 187 16.14 -5.09 4.55
N SER A 188 16.23 -4.84 5.87
CA SER A 188 15.12 -5.15 6.78
C SER A 188 13.93 -4.18 6.63
N LEU A 189 14.17 -3.00 6.11
CA LEU A 189 13.17 -1.96 5.89
C LEU A 189 12.63 -1.94 4.46
N TRP A 190 13.22 -2.69 3.54
CA TRP A 190 12.81 -2.69 2.15
C TRP A 190 11.42 -3.32 1.95
N ARG A 191 10.48 -2.52 1.47
CA ARG A 191 9.05 -2.86 1.31
C ARG A 191 8.71 -3.34 -0.10
N LYS A 192 9.53 -4.23 -0.67
CA LYS A 192 9.29 -4.73 -2.03
C LYS A 192 7.89 -5.32 -2.24
N ARG A 193 7.33 -6.01 -1.22
CA ARG A 193 5.99 -6.62 -1.28
C ARG A 193 4.86 -5.60 -1.30
N ASP A 194 5.10 -4.41 -0.79
CA ASP A 194 4.11 -3.34 -0.78
C ASP A 194 4.07 -2.61 -2.14
N ILE A 195 5.11 -2.81 -2.98
CA ILE A 195 5.23 -2.26 -4.33
C ILE A 195 4.63 -3.24 -5.36
N GLN A 196 4.85 -4.53 -5.20
CA GLN A 196 4.30 -5.62 -6.02
C GLN A 196 2.81 -5.84 -5.74
#